data_8e5c4a44ced0ace8af0126d01902c64d
#
_entry.id   8e5c4a44ced0ace8af0126d01902c64d
#
_cell.length_a   1.000
_cell.length_b   1.000
_cell.length_c   1.000
_cell.angle_alpha   90.00
_cell.angle_beta   90.00
_cell.angle_gamma   90.00
#
_symmetry.space_group_name_H-M   'P 1'
#
loop_
_entity.id
_entity.type
_entity.pdbx_description
1 polymer ?
#
loop_
_entity_poly.entity_id
_entity_poly.type
_entity_poly.pdbx_seq_one_letter_code
_entity_poly.pdbx_strand_id
1 'polypeptide(L)'
;IEKINISQDLVIIEKGIKKIEYKWEEFRTFTSFQVSKDVNEILQLSFKSKGKNVEVGAFLNEEDKCFLKDEISEIIDELNTESFSSP
;
A
#
# COMPACT_ATOMS: atom_id res chain seq x y z
N ILE A 1 -14.73 1.42 4.36
CA ILE A 1 -13.96 2.45 3.62
C ILE A 1 -12.47 2.19 3.81
N GLU A 2 -11.76 2.11 2.72
CA GLU A 2 -10.31 2.05 2.74
C GLU A 2 -9.78 3.00 1.67
N LYS A 3 -8.91 3.92 2.07
CA LYS A 3 -8.29 4.87 1.16
C LYS A 3 -6.78 4.72 1.24
N ILE A 4 -6.15 4.61 0.10
CA ILE A 4 -4.70 4.50 -0.02
C ILE A 4 -4.22 5.68 -0.85
N ASN A 5 -3.37 6.52 -0.28
CA ASN A 5 -2.82 7.68 -0.97
C ASN A 5 -1.30 7.59 -0.95
N ILE A 6 -0.70 7.49 -2.12
CA ILE A 6 0.75 7.39 -2.26
C ILE A 6 1.22 8.60 -3.05
N SER A 7 2.06 9.41 -2.42
CA SER A 7 2.64 10.59 -3.05
C SER A 7 4.17 10.47 -3.04
N GLN A 8 4.83 11.49 -3.57
CA GLN A 8 6.30 11.52 -3.59
C GLN A 8 6.89 11.38 -2.19
N ASP A 9 6.26 11.99 -1.20
CA ASP A 9 6.79 12.06 0.16
C ASP A 9 6.14 11.10 1.16
N LEU A 10 4.84 10.81 0.99
CA LEU A 10 4.05 10.14 2.02
C LEU A 10 3.26 8.97 1.47
N VAL A 11 3.04 7.99 2.35
CA VAL A 11 2.02 6.95 2.16
C VAL A 11 1.01 7.11 3.28
N ILE A 12 -0.26 7.29 2.91
CA ILE A 12 -1.35 7.49 3.86
C ILE A 12 -2.40 6.42 3.61
N ILE A 13 -2.74 5.68 4.66
CA ILE A 13 -3.77 4.64 4.60
C ILE A 13 -4.82 4.95 5.66
N GLU A 14 -6.06 5.07 5.22
CA GLU A 14 -7.19 5.40 6.08
C GLU A 14 -8.24 4.31 5.98
N LYS A 15 -8.74 3.86 7.11
CA LYS A 15 -9.71 2.76 7.19
C LYS A 15 -10.86 3.11 8.11
N GLY A 16 -12.04 2.60 7.81
CA GLY A 16 -13.22 2.74 8.63
C GLY A 16 -14.43 2.11 7.96
N ILE A 17 -15.55 2.05 8.68
CA ILE A 17 -16.79 1.50 8.15
C ILE A 17 -17.64 2.62 7.56
N LYS A 18 -18.08 3.58 8.37
CA LYS A 18 -18.88 4.72 7.92
C LYS A 18 -18.06 6.01 7.90
N LYS A 19 -17.00 6.06 8.68
CA LYS A 19 -16.10 7.19 8.79
C LYS A 19 -14.68 6.66 8.95
N ILE A 20 -13.70 7.53 8.82
CA ILE A 20 -12.31 7.14 9.01
C ILE A 20 -12.05 6.97 10.51
N GLU A 21 -11.71 5.74 10.90
CA GLU A 21 -11.49 5.37 12.30
C GLU A 21 -10.02 5.03 12.57
N TYR A 22 -9.25 4.81 11.51
CA TYR A 22 -7.84 4.45 11.60
C TYR A 22 -7.10 5.19 10.50
N LYS A 23 -5.96 5.77 10.83
CA LYS A 23 -5.09 6.43 9.86
C LYS A 23 -3.65 6.04 10.12
N TRP A 24 -2.96 5.60 9.06
CA TRP A 24 -1.55 5.27 9.08
C TRP A 24 -0.86 6.20 8.08
N GLU A 25 0.17 6.89 8.55
CA GLU A 25 0.90 7.84 7.71
C GLU A 25 2.39 7.70 7.99
N GLU A 26 3.16 7.49 6.93
CA GLU A 26 4.60 7.34 7.02
C GLU A 26 5.28 7.99 5.80
N PHE A 27 6.54 8.36 5.97
CA PHE A 27 7.34 8.83 4.84
C PHE A 27 7.56 7.68 3.87
N ARG A 28 7.38 7.95 2.58
CA ARG A 28 7.50 6.94 1.54
C ARG A 28 8.88 6.28 1.54
N THR A 29 9.94 7.05 1.83
CA THR A 29 11.31 6.54 1.87
C THR A 29 11.54 5.49 2.94
N PHE A 30 10.71 5.47 3.99
CA PHE A 30 10.82 4.49 5.07
C PHE A 30 9.79 3.37 4.95
N THR A 31 9.06 3.34 3.85
CA THR A 31 7.95 2.42 3.64
C THR A 31 8.30 1.42 2.54
N SER A 32 7.96 0.16 2.74
CA SER A 32 8.06 -0.85 1.71
C SER A 32 6.69 -1.50 1.49
N PHE A 33 6.36 -1.75 0.22
CA PHE A 33 5.17 -2.49 -0.16
C PHE A 33 5.52 -3.96 -0.26
N GLN A 34 4.77 -4.79 0.45
CA GLN A 34 5.05 -6.22 0.57
C GLN A 34 3.90 -7.04 0.03
N VAL A 35 4.24 -8.08 -0.71
CA VAL A 35 3.27 -9.04 -1.25
C VAL A 35 3.67 -10.42 -0.75
N SER A 36 2.74 -11.10 -0.10
CA SER A 36 2.97 -12.42 0.45
C SER A 36 1.72 -13.28 0.32
N LYS A 37 1.82 -14.54 0.70
CA LYS A 37 0.67 -15.44 0.78
C LYS A 37 0.62 -16.05 2.17
N ASP A 38 -0.60 -16.21 2.71
CA ASP A 38 -0.77 -16.87 4.00
C ASP A 38 -0.71 -18.40 3.84
N VAL A 39 -0.98 -19.13 4.94
CA VAL A 39 -0.91 -20.58 4.96
C VAL A 39 -1.95 -21.24 4.03
N ASN A 40 -3.00 -20.52 3.66
CA ASN A 40 -4.03 -20.98 2.73
C ASN A 40 -3.78 -20.50 1.30
N GLU A 41 -2.59 -19.94 1.04
CA GLU A 41 -2.21 -19.37 -0.26
C GLU A 41 -3.05 -18.16 -0.67
N ILE A 42 -3.64 -17.45 0.30
CA ILE A 42 -4.39 -16.23 0.04
C ILE A 42 -3.42 -15.06 -0.02
N LEU A 43 -3.53 -14.29 -1.09
CA LEU A 43 -2.67 -13.13 -1.32
C LEU A 43 -2.87 -12.06 -0.24
N GLN A 44 -1.77 -11.56 0.29
CA GLN A 44 -1.77 -10.48 1.28
C GLN A 44 -0.91 -9.32 0.80
N LEU A 45 -1.48 -8.13 0.83
CA LEU A 45 -0.82 -6.89 0.45
C LEU A 45 -0.66 -6.03 1.69
N SER A 46 0.52 -5.48 1.90
CA SER A 46 0.75 -4.67 3.09
C SER A 46 1.82 -3.61 2.85
N PHE A 47 1.77 -2.56 3.67
CA PHE A 47 2.85 -1.59 3.78
C PHE A 47 3.54 -1.77 5.11
N LYS A 48 4.86 -1.68 5.11
CA LYS A 48 5.67 -1.90 6.29
C LYS A 48 6.61 -0.72 6.49
N SER A 49 6.70 -0.23 7.73
CA SER A 49 7.62 0.85 8.10
C SER A 49 7.96 0.74 9.57
N LYS A 50 9.26 0.76 9.89
CA LYS A 50 9.77 0.81 11.27
C LYS A 50 9.16 -0.27 12.17
N GLY A 51 9.01 -1.48 11.66
CA GLY A 51 8.45 -2.59 12.43
C GLY A 51 6.92 -2.60 12.50
N LYS A 52 6.27 -1.59 11.95
CA LYS A 52 4.81 -1.56 11.85
C LYS A 52 4.37 -2.08 10.50
N ASN A 53 3.20 -2.70 10.46
CA ASN A 53 2.67 -3.32 9.25
C ASN A 53 1.19 -3.02 9.15
N VAL A 54 0.73 -2.60 7.97
CA VAL A 54 -0.69 -2.37 7.72
C VAL A 54 -1.10 -3.12 6.44
N GLU A 55 -2.09 -3.98 6.56
CA GLU A 55 -2.61 -4.74 5.43
C GLU A 55 -3.62 -3.89 4.65
N VAL A 56 -3.58 -3.97 3.32
CA VAL A 56 -4.51 -3.27 2.44
C VAL A 56 -5.22 -4.27 1.54
N GLY A 57 -6.47 -3.97 1.20
CA GLY A 57 -7.26 -4.79 0.30
C GLY A 57 -7.67 -6.15 0.87
N ALA A 58 -7.66 -6.31 2.20
CA ALA A 58 -7.98 -7.58 2.83
C ALA A 58 -9.39 -8.07 2.48
N PHE A 59 -10.30 -7.16 2.19
CA PHE A 59 -11.70 -7.47 1.86
C PHE A 59 -11.90 -7.83 0.38
N LEU A 60 -10.88 -7.71 -0.44
CA LEU A 60 -10.97 -7.98 -1.88
C LEU A 60 -10.79 -9.47 -2.18
N ASN A 61 -11.35 -9.93 -3.30
CA ASN A 61 -11.08 -11.27 -3.80
C ASN A 61 -9.69 -11.32 -4.44
N GLU A 62 -9.24 -12.50 -4.83
CA GLU A 62 -7.88 -12.69 -5.39
C GLU A 62 -7.64 -11.86 -6.65
N GLU A 63 -8.61 -11.81 -7.54
CA GLU A 63 -8.49 -11.05 -8.78
C GLU A 63 -8.31 -9.57 -8.52
N ASP A 64 -9.14 -9.02 -7.63
CA ASP A 64 -9.08 -7.61 -7.27
C ASP A 64 -7.80 -7.29 -6.49
N LYS A 65 -7.32 -8.21 -5.67
CA LYS A 65 -6.04 -8.04 -4.97
C LYS A 65 -4.87 -7.96 -5.96
N CYS A 66 -4.87 -8.81 -6.98
CA CYS A 66 -3.86 -8.77 -8.02
C CYS A 66 -3.90 -7.43 -8.76
N PHE A 67 -5.08 -6.93 -9.04
CA PHE A 67 -5.26 -5.64 -9.70
C PHE A 67 -4.71 -4.50 -8.83
N LEU A 68 -5.04 -4.51 -7.55
CA LEU A 68 -4.56 -3.51 -6.59
C LEU A 68 -3.04 -3.58 -6.45
N LYS A 69 -2.49 -4.77 -6.38
CA LYS A 69 -1.04 -4.99 -6.32
C LYS A 69 -0.34 -4.34 -7.50
N ASP A 70 -0.85 -4.57 -8.70
CA ASP A 70 -0.26 -4.02 -9.92
C ASP A 70 -0.35 -2.50 -9.94
N GLU A 71 -1.48 -1.93 -9.52
CA GLU A 71 -1.64 -0.47 -9.44
C GLU A 71 -0.66 0.15 -8.45
N ILE A 72 -0.55 -0.41 -7.27
CA ILE A 72 0.36 0.12 -6.23
C ILE A 72 1.81 0.03 -6.72
N SER A 73 2.20 -1.10 -7.28
CA SER A 73 3.55 -1.31 -7.79
C SER A 73 3.88 -0.31 -8.90
N GLU A 74 2.94 -0.07 -9.79
CA GLU A 74 3.12 0.88 -10.89
C GLU A 74 3.29 2.31 -10.38
N ILE A 75 2.47 2.72 -9.39
CA ILE A 75 2.57 4.05 -8.79
C ILE A 75 3.93 4.24 -8.13
N ILE A 76 4.38 3.26 -7.36
CA ILE A 76 5.68 3.33 -6.69
C ILE A 76 6.81 3.41 -7.70
N ASP A 77 6.76 2.61 -8.76
CA ASP A 77 7.78 2.63 -9.82
C ASP A 77 7.83 3.98 -10.53
N GLU A 78 6.67 4.56 -10.82
CA GLU A 78 6.60 5.88 -11.44
C GLU A 78 7.21 6.96 -10.55
N LEU A 79 6.90 6.95 -9.26
CA LEU A 79 7.45 7.93 -8.32
C LEU A 79 8.96 7.78 -8.18
N ASN A 80 9.45 6.55 -8.15
CA ASN A 80 10.89 6.29 -8.08
C ASN A 80 11.60 6.74 -9.35
N THR A 81 10.99 6.53 -10.51
CA THR A 81 11.53 6.96 -11.79
C THR A 81 11.61 8.49 -11.87
N GLU A 82 10.57 9.18 -11.43
CA GLU A 82 10.57 10.64 -11.38
C GLU A 82 11.69 11.17 -10.51
N SER A 83 11.95 10.53 -9.38
CA SER A 83 13.02 10.91 -8.49
C SER A 83 14.39 10.82 -9.15
N PHE A 84 14.57 9.82 -10.02
CA PHE A 84 15.83 9.62 -10.74
C PHE A 84 15.97 10.49 -11.98
N SER A 85 14.86 10.87 -12.60
CA SER A 85 14.86 11.67 -13.83
C SER A 85 15.00 13.16 -13.55
N SER A 86 14.95 13.58 -12.32
CA SER A 86 15.11 14.97 -11.94
C SER A 86 16.56 15.40 -12.14
N PRO A 87 16.82 16.48 -12.85
CA PRO A 87 18.19 16.96 -13.07
C PRO A 87 18.84 17.49 -11.80
#